data_e2ad689f773fa7467232342839a94812
#
_entry.id   e2ad689f773fa7467232342839a94812
#
_cell.length_a   1.000
_cell.length_b   1.000
_cell.length_c   1.000
_cell.angle_alpha   90.00
_cell.angle_beta   90.00
_cell.angle_gamma   90.00
#
_symmetry.space_group_name_H-M   'P 1'
#
loop_
_entity.id
_entity.type
_entity.pdbx_description
1 polymer ?
#
loop_
_entity_poly.entity_id
_entity_poly.type
_entity_poly.pdbx_seq_one_letter_code
_entity_poly.pdbx_strand_id
1 'polypeptide(L)'
;VLAFLSGIATATRSYVEAAARNGRAVILDTRKTLPGYRRLSKYAVSVGGGRNHRMGLHDMVLIKDNHIDAAGSITAAVGRVRTRWGDRFRIEVECRNAEEVEEALSAGVDIIMLDNMSVSATREALALGKGRVLFESSGDMTREKVAEYAATGVDYISVGRLTHSVKAFDFSLRVVKGGSPADNLV
;
A
#
# COMPACT_ATOMS: atom_id res chain seq x y z
N VAL A 1 -12.82 -2.67 -19.67
CA VAL A 1 -11.76 -3.31 -18.86
C VAL A 1 -10.43 -2.65 -19.15
N LEU A 2 -9.95 -2.64 -20.43
CA LEU A 2 -8.64 -2.09 -20.80
C LEU A 2 -8.43 -0.65 -20.29
N ALA A 3 -9.36 0.26 -20.57
CA ALA A 3 -9.28 1.65 -20.14
C ALA A 3 -9.16 1.79 -18.60
N PHE A 4 -9.91 0.99 -17.85
CA PHE A 4 -9.87 1.00 -16.39
C PHE A 4 -8.51 0.50 -15.85
N LEU A 5 -8.02 -0.62 -16.36
CA LEU A 5 -6.74 -1.20 -15.91
C LEU A 5 -5.55 -0.33 -16.31
N SER A 6 -5.57 0.26 -17.51
CA SER A 6 -4.55 1.23 -17.93
C SER A 6 -4.58 2.50 -17.08
N GLY A 7 -5.76 2.94 -16.64
CA GLY A 7 -5.89 4.03 -15.69
C GLY A 7 -5.21 3.72 -14.35
N ILE A 8 -5.39 2.50 -13.82
CA ILE A 8 -4.70 2.03 -12.60
C ILE A 8 -3.18 2.05 -12.81
N ALA A 9 -2.70 1.43 -13.89
CA ALA A 9 -1.25 1.33 -14.16
C ALA A 9 -0.62 2.73 -14.33
N THR A 10 -1.27 3.63 -15.07
CA THR A 10 -0.83 5.01 -15.27
C THR A 10 -0.79 5.80 -13.96
N ALA A 11 -1.86 5.70 -13.16
CA ALA A 11 -1.89 6.32 -11.84
C ALA A 11 -0.76 5.75 -10.95
N THR A 12 -0.61 4.42 -10.89
CA THR A 12 0.44 3.79 -10.10
C THR A 12 1.82 4.28 -10.50
N ARG A 13 2.11 4.36 -11.79
CA ARG A 13 3.39 4.87 -12.30
C ARG A 13 3.69 6.27 -11.80
N SER A 14 2.69 7.15 -11.80
CA SER A 14 2.86 8.53 -11.31
C SER A 14 3.18 8.60 -9.81
N TYR A 15 2.61 7.71 -8.99
CA TYR A 15 2.92 7.61 -7.56
C TYR A 15 4.31 7.01 -7.32
N VAL A 16 4.70 5.98 -8.08
CA VAL A 16 6.05 5.38 -8.03
C VAL A 16 7.12 6.42 -8.35
N GLU A 17 6.91 7.22 -9.40
CA GLU A 17 7.83 8.30 -9.76
C GLU A 17 7.89 9.40 -8.70
N ALA A 18 6.77 9.74 -8.07
CA ALA A 18 6.75 10.70 -6.98
C ALA A 18 7.55 10.21 -5.76
N ALA A 19 7.41 8.94 -5.37
CA ALA A 19 8.18 8.34 -4.29
C ALA A 19 9.68 8.28 -4.62
N ALA A 20 10.04 7.87 -5.83
CA ALA A 20 11.43 7.68 -6.25
C ALA A 20 12.26 8.98 -6.30
N ARG A 21 11.62 10.15 -6.39
CA ARG A 21 12.32 11.44 -6.39
C ARG A 21 12.94 11.78 -5.03
N ASN A 22 12.35 11.32 -3.95
CA ASN A 22 12.70 11.76 -2.59
C ASN A 22 13.05 10.60 -1.64
N GLY A 23 12.94 9.34 -2.09
CA GLY A 23 13.17 8.19 -1.21
C GLY A 23 13.17 6.87 -1.95
N ARG A 24 13.06 5.79 -1.18
CA ARG A 24 13.04 4.41 -1.67
C ARG A 24 11.74 3.68 -1.35
N ALA A 25 10.74 4.40 -0.85
CA ALA A 25 9.48 3.81 -0.45
C ALA A 25 8.80 3.10 -1.62
N VAL A 26 8.32 1.90 -1.36
CA VAL A 26 7.58 1.10 -2.33
C VAL A 26 6.10 1.45 -2.25
N ILE A 27 5.50 1.78 -3.39
CA ILE A 27 4.06 2.06 -3.47
C ILE A 27 3.28 0.75 -3.45
N LEU A 28 2.32 0.65 -2.52
CA LEU A 28 1.42 -0.49 -2.38
C LEU A 28 -0.01 -0.13 -2.77
N ASP A 29 -0.72 -1.12 -3.29
CA ASP A 29 -2.17 -1.07 -3.42
C ASP A 29 -2.85 -1.37 -2.06
N THR A 30 -4.18 -1.48 -2.09
CA THR A 30 -4.99 -1.89 -0.94
C THR A 30 -6.02 -2.95 -1.36
N ARG A 31 -6.90 -3.33 -0.41
CA ARG A 31 -8.07 -4.17 -0.70
C ARG A 31 -9.31 -3.38 -1.15
N LYS A 32 -9.21 -2.05 -1.28
CA LYS A 32 -10.31 -1.18 -1.74
C LYS A 32 -10.41 -1.24 -3.27
N THR A 33 -10.91 -2.35 -3.78
CA THR A 33 -11.07 -2.63 -5.22
C THR A 33 -12.53 -2.82 -5.60
N LEU A 34 -12.87 -2.62 -6.87
CA LEU A 34 -14.18 -3.00 -7.37
C LEU A 34 -14.45 -4.49 -7.12
N PRO A 35 -15.69 -4.88 -6.74
CA PRO A 35 -16.05 -6.29 -6.62
C PRO A 35 -15.74 -7.08 -7.89
N GLY A 36 -15.14 -8.26 -7.73
CA GLY A 36 -14.71 -9.11 -8.83
C GLY A 36 -13.44 -8.69 -9.57
N TYR A 37 -12.98 -7.43 -9.44
CA TYR A 37 -11.83 -6.90 -10.19
C TYR A 37 -10.50 -6.92 -9.42
N ARG A 38 -10.43 -7.43 -8.20
CA ARG A 38 -9.23 -7.33 -7.34
C ARG A 38 -7.97 -7.88 -8.00
N ARG A 39 -8.04 -9.07 -8.60
CA ARG A 39 -6.89 -9.67 -9.27
C ARG A 39 -6.37 -8.80 -10.41
N LEU A 40 -7.27 -8.31 -11.25
CA LEU A 40 -6.92 -7.45 -12.37
C LEU A 40 -6.41 -6.08 -11.91
N SER A 41 -7.03 -5.48 -10.89
CA SER A 41 -6.58 -4.20 -10.33
C SER A 41 -5.17 -4.32 -9.75
N LYS A 42 -4.89 -5.37 -8.97
CA LYS A 42 -3.56 -5.62 -8.40
C LYS A 42 -2.51 -5.93 -9.48
N TYR A 43 -2.88 -6.66 -10.53
CA TYR A 43 -2.02 -6.86 -11.69
C TYR A 43 -1.67 -5.52 -12.35
N ALA A 44 -2.66 -4.65 -12.57
CA ALA A 44 -2.42 -3.33 -13.16
C ALA A 44 -1.51 -2.44 -12.28
N VAL A 45 -1.61 -2.54 -10.96
CA VAL A 45 -0.67 -1.87 -10.03
C VAL A 45 0.76 -2.39 -10.26
N SER A 46 0.96 -3.70 -10.38
CA SER A 46 2.29 -4.27 -10.65
C SER A 46 2.85 -3.80 -12.00
N VAL A 47 2.01 -3.71 -13.03
CA VAL A 47 2.40 -3.18 -14.35
C VAL A 47 2.84 -1.72 -14.25
N GLY A 48 2.20 -0.92 -13.39
CA GLY A 48 2.58 0.47 -13.10
C GLY A 48 3.87 0.63 -12.29
N GLY A 49 4.48 -0.47 -11.83
CA GLY A 49 5.71 -0.49 -11.02
C GLY A 49 5.47 -0.45 -9.51
N GLY A 50 4.23 -0.49 -9.04
CA GLY A 50 3.89 -0.69 -7.63
C GLY A 50 4.02 -2.15 -7.20
N ARG A 51 3.80 -2.42 -5.92
CA ARG A 51 3.69 -3.78 -5.38
C ARG A 51 2.30 -4.01 -4.77
N ASN A 52 1.95 -5.27 -4.63
CA ASN A 52 0.67 -5.63 -4.04
C ASN A 52 0.79 -5.77 -2.53
N HIS A 53 -0.09 -5.11 -1.79
CA HIS A 53 -0.42 -5.45 -0.42
C HIS A 53 -1.18 -6.79 -0.42
N ARG A 54 -1.51 -7.35 0.75
CA ARG A 54 -2.21 -8.62 0.87
C ARG A 54 -3.40 -8.73 -0.10
N MET A 55 -3.55 -9.90 -0.70
CA MET A 55 -4.64 -10.20 -1.64
C MET A 55 -5.98 -10.33 -0.93
N GLY A 56 -5.97 -10.94 0.25
CA GLY A 56 -7.18 -11.26 1.00
C GLY A 56 -6.96 -11.24 2.51
N LEU A 57 -7.70 -12.13 3.22
CA LEU A 57 -7.56 -12.32 4.66
C LEU A 57 -6.76 -13.60 5.00
N HIS A 58 -6.16 -14.22 3.98
CA HIS A 58 -5.55 -15.55 4.06
C HIS A 58 -4.04 -15.53 3.80
N ASP A 59 -3.47 -14.43 3.39
CA ASP A 59 -2.07 -14.32 2.98
C ASP A 59 -1.21 -13.46 3.91
N MET A 60 -1.83 -12.63 4.75
CA MET A 60 -1.15 -11.84 5.80
C MET A 60 -2.17 -11.37 6.84
N VAL A 61 -1.78 -11.31 8.10
CA VAL A 61 -2.60 -10.72 9.17
C VAL A 61 -2.38 -9.22 9.20
N LEU A 62 -3.47 -8.45 9.22
CA LEU A 62 -3.47 -7.02 9.49
C LEU A 62 -4.40 -6.76 10.66
N ILE A 63 -3.81 -6.38 11.78
CA ILE A 63 -4.51 -6.00 13.02
C ILE A 63 -4.84 -4.51 12.90
N LYS A 64 -6.11 -4.18 13.05
CA LYS A 64 -6.66 -2.84 12.93
C LYS A 64 -7.22 -2.36 14.27
N ASP A 65 -7.56 -1.07 14.35
CA ASP A 65 -8.19 -0.43 15.49
C ASP A 65 -9.27 -1.30 16.16
N ASN A 66 -10.26 -1.74 15.42
CA ASN A 66 -11.35 -2.59 15.93
C ASN A 66 -10.85 -3.93 16.51
N HIS A 67 -9.76 -4.49 15.98
CA HIS A 67 -9.17 -5.71 16.52
C HIS A 67 -8.43 -5.44 17.84
N ILE A 68 -7.75 -4.30 17.93
CA ILE A 68 -7.05 -3.84 19.13
C ILE A 68 -8.07 -3.59 20.22
N ASP A 69 -9.11 -2.82 19.92
CA ASP A 69 -10.19 -2.49 20.88
C ASP A 69 -10.89 -3.76 21.40
N ALA A 70 -11.20 -4.71 20.51
CA ALA A 70 -11.81 -5.98 20.90
C ALA A 70 -10.87 -6.91 21.67
N ALA A 71 -9.56 -6.80 21.49
CA ALA A 71 -8.56 -7.58 22.22
C ALA A 71 -8.17 -6.95 23.55
N GLY A 72 -8.30 -5.62 23.65
CA GLY A 72 -7.91 -4.78 24.79
C GLY A 72 -6.53 -4.16 24.66
N SER A 73 -5.65 -4.68 23.76
CA SER A 73 -4.33 -4.11 23.45
C SER A 73 -3.73 -4.72 22.19
N ILE A 74 -2.69 -4.12 21.64
CA ILE A 74 -1.91 -4.66 20.52
C ILE A 74 -1.24 -5.96 20.95
N THR A 75 -0.61 -5.99 22.10
CA THR A 75 0.04 -7.19 22.67
C THR A 75 -0.93 -8.36 22.78
N ALA A 76 -2.14 -8.13 23.27
CA ALA A 76 -3.16 -9.16 23.36
C ALA A 76 -3.64 -9.63 21.97
N ALA A 77 -3.81 -8.72 21.03
CA ALA A 77 -4.22 -9.05 19.66
C ALA A 77 -3.15 -9.90 18.96
N VAL A 78 -1.88 -9.48 19.01
CA VAL A 78 -0.72 -10.21 18.45
C VAL A 78 -0.58 -11.58 19.12
N GLY A 79 -0.68 -11.64 20.44
CA GLY A 79 -0.61 -12.90 21.20
C GLY A 79 -1.66 -13.91 20.78
N ARG A 80 -2.92 -13.49 20.55
CA ARG A 80 -3.99 -14.35 20.02
C ARG A 80 -3.66 -14.88 18.62
N VAL A 81 -3.08 -14.06 17.75
CA VAL A 81 -2.65 -14.47 16.40
C VAL A 81 -1.53 -15.50 16.49
N ARG A 82 -0.48 -15.22 17.27
CA ARG A 82 0.67 -16.13 17.47
C ARG A 82 0.24 -17.46 18.09
N THR A 83 -0.66 -17.45 19.08
CA THR A 83 -1.21 -18.68 19.68
C THR A 83 -1.96 -19.52 18.64
N ARG A 84 -2.73 -18.89 17.74
CA ARG A 84 -3.54 -19.61 16.76
C ARG A 84 -2.74 -20.11 15.56
N TRP A 85 -1.77 -19.31 15.06
CA TRP A 85 -1.14 -19.52 13.77
C TRP A 85 0.41 -19.64 13.84
N GLY A 86 1.02 -19.44 15.02
CA GLY A 86 2.48 -19.38 15.15
C GLY A 86 3.07 -18.31 14.22
N ASP A 87 4.14 -18.67 13.53
CA ASP A 87 4.85 -17.81 12.58
C ASP A 87 4.42 -18.02 11.13
N ARG A 88 3.26 -18.66 10.93
CA ARG A 88 2.76 -18.97 9.57
C ARG A 88 2.51 -17.73 8.74
N PHE A 89 2.09 -16.63 9.35
CA PHE A 89 1.76 -15.40 8.68
C PHE A 89 2.55 -14.23 9.25
N ARG A 90 2.95 -13.32 8.37
CA ARG A 90 3.42 -12.00 8.78
C ARG A 90 2.29 -11.26 9.46
N ILE A 91 2.63 -10.51 10.49
CA ILE A 91 1.69 -9.66 11.24
C ILE A 91 2.03 -8.21 10.98
N GLU A 92 1.05 -7.48 10.49
CA GLU A 92 1.05 -6.04 10.37
C GLU A 92 0.05 -5.45 11.36
N VAL A 93 0.43 -4.35 12.00
CA VAL A 93 -0.43 -3.62 12.95
C VAL A 93 -0.59 -2.17 12.50
N GLU A 94 -1.84 -1.72 12.42
CA GLU A 94 -2.21 -0.33 12.16
C GLU A 94 -2.15 0.46 13.47
N CYS A 95 -1.20 1.41 13.57
CA CYS A 95 -0.93 2.24 14.73
C CYS A 95 -1.37 3.69 14.49
N ARG A 96 -2.00 4.30 15.50
CA ARG A 96 -2.58 5.65 15.45
C ARG A 96 -1.69 6.70 16.11
N ASN A 97 -0.75 6.29 16.95
CA ASN A 97 0.11 7.17 17.77
C ASN A 97 1.43 6.47 18.15
N ALA A 98 2.31 7.19 18.83
CA ALA A 98 3.63 6.72 19.23
C ALA A 98 3.57 5.58 20.25
N GLU A 99 2.62 5.63 21.19
CA GLU A 99 2.44 4.62 22.21
C GLU A 99 2.08 3.26 21.61
N GLU A 100 1.20 3.25 20.60
CA GLU A 100 0.86 2.05 19.84
C GLU A 100 2.04 1.53 19.02
N VAL A 101 2.88 2.40 18.49
CA VAL A 101 4.12 2.02 17.79
C VAL A 101 5.08 1.32 18.75
N GLU A 102 5.29 1.84 19.95
CA GLU A 102 6.15 1.23 20.96
C GLU A 102 5.61 -0.14 21.41
N GLU A 103 4.29 -0.25 21.59
CA GLU A 103 3.65 -1.51 21.95
C GLU A 103 3.79 -2.54 20.82
N ALA A 104 3.57 -2.14 19.56
CA ALA A 104 3.73 -3.01 18.39
C ALA A 104 5.18 -3.49 18.22
N LEU A 105 6.18 -2.62 18.44
CA LEU A 105 7.59 -2.97 18.46
C LEU A 105 7.91 -4.00 19.54
N SER A 106 7.34 -3.82 20.73
CA SER A 106 7.51 -4.74 21.86
C SER A 106 6.83 -6.09 21.62
N ALA A 107 5.71 -6.11 20.93
CA ALA A 107 4.97 -7.31 20.55
C ALA A 107 5.65 -8.12 19.41
N GLY A 108 6.69 -7.59 18.78
CA GLY A 108 7.46 -8.30 17.75
C GLY A 108 6.68 -8.53 16.46
N VAL A 109 6.02 -7.50 15.95
CA VAL A 109 5.32 -7.53 14.67
C VAL A 109 6.28 -7.39 13.48
N ASP A 110 5.86 -7.79 12.29
CA ASP A 110 6.70 -7.75 11.09
C ASP A 110 6.64 -6.40 10.37
N ILE A 111 5.47 -5.73 10.45
CA ILE A 111 5.23 -4.43 9.81
C ILE A 111 4.40 -3.57 10.76
N ILE A 112 4.74 -2.29 10.85
CA ILE A 112 3.94 -1.27 11.53
C ILE A 112 3.39 -0.31 10.48
N MET A 113 2.05 -0.24 10.37
CA MET A 113 1.38 0.73 9.54
C MET A 113 1.06 1.98 10.36
N LEU A 114 1.57 3.12 9.93
CA LEU A 114 1.34 4.44 10.52
C LEU A 114 0.10 5.05 9.86
N ASP A 115 -1.05 4.96 10.55
CA ASP A 115 -2.33 5.41 9.97
C ASP A 115 -2.57 6.88 10.24
N ASN A 116 -2.62 7.67 9.18
CA ASN A 116 -2.84 9.13 9.21
C ASN A 116 -1.87 9.91 10.11
N MET A 117 -0.69 9.36 10.43
CA MET A 117 0.33 10.05 11.19
C MET A 117 1.00 11.13 10.34
N SER A 118 1.39 12.26 10.95
CA SER A 118 2.10 13.34 10.26
C SER A 118 3.52 12.92 9.82
N VAL A 119 4.14 13.69 8.92
CA VAL A 119 5.53 13.45 8.48
C VAL A 119 6.51 13.49 9.66
N SER A 120 6.32 14.40 10.66
CA SER A 120 7.13 14.43 11.87
C SER A 120 6.97 13.17 12.70
N ALA A 121 5.72 12.80 13.03
CA ALA A 121 5.43 11.59 13.78
C ALA A 121 5.91 10.31 13.07
N THR A 122 5.84 10.28 11.74
CA THR A 122 6.43 9.18 10.95
C THR A 122 7.94 9.09 11.17
N ARG A 123 8.69 10.21 11.16
CA ARG A 123 10.13 10.19 11.44
C ARG A 123 10.45 9.73 12.85
N GLU A 124 9.68 10.16 13.83
CA GLU A 124 9.82 9.74 15.24
C GLU A 124 9.58 8.22 15.37
N ALA A 125 8.52 7.69 14.76
CA ALA A 125 8.24 6.26 14.74
C ALA A 125 9.36 5.44 14.08
N LEU A 126 9.88 5.90 12.94
CA LEU A 126 11.02 5.26 12.27
C LEU A 126 12.28 5.24 13.15
N ALA A 127 12.53 6.32 13.91
CA ALA A 127 13.66 6.39 14.83
C ALA A 127 13.52 5.37 15.99
N LEU A 128 12.31 5.14 16.50
CA LEU A 128 12.02 4.11 17.51
C LEU A 128 12.29 2.70 16.96
N GLY A 129 11.89 2.42 15.73
CA GLY A 129 12.06 1.10 15.11
C GLY A 129 13.49 0.74 14.76
N LYS A 130 14.33 1.70 14.35
CA LYS A 130 15.78 1.54 14.05
C LYS A 130 16.11 0.29 13.21
N GLY A 131 15.37 0.01 12.17
CA GLY A 131 15.60 -1.13 11.27
C GLY A 131 15.20 -2.50 11.83
N ARG A 132 14.53 -2.56 12.98
CA ARG A 132 14.02 -3.81 13.57
C ARG A 132 12.72 -4.30 12.94
N VAL A 133 11.98 -3.43 12.28
CA VAL A 133 10.66 -3.66 11.71
C VAL A 133 10.51 -2.85 10.42
N LEU A 134 9.64 -3.27 9.52
CA LEU A 134 9.28 -2.49 8.35
C LEU A 134 8.15 -1.53 8.68
N PHE A 135 8.18 -0.34 8.09
CA PHE A 135 7.16 0.68 8.28
C PHE A 135 6.38 0.95 7.01
N GLU A 136 5.07 1.04 7.15
CA GLU A 136 4.15 1.48 6.10
C GLU A 136 3.48 2.78 6.53
N SER A 137 3.43 3.79 5.66
CA SER A 137 2.58 4.97 5.84
C SER A 137 1.28 4.80 5.07
N SER A 138 0.15 5.10 5.72
CA SER A 138 -1.21 5.02 5.18
C SER A 138 -2.02 6.27 5.54
N GLY A 139 -3.13 6.49 4.81
CA GLY A 139 -4.07 7.59 5.09
C GLY A 139 -4.03 8.71 4.06
N ASP A 140 -5.09 8.81 3.24
CA ASP A 140 -5.35 9.85 2.22
C ASP A 140 -4.09 10.32 1.43
N MET A 141 -3.32 9.37 0.91
CA MET A 141 -2.08 9.62 0.18
C MET A 141 -2.37 10.23 -1.20
N THR A 142 -2.02 11.52 -1.37
CA THR A 142 -1.90 12.17 -2.67
C THR A 142 -0.48 12.02 -3.21
N ARG A 143 -0.22 12.40 -4.48
CA ARG A 143 1.14 12.34 -5.05
C ARG A 143 2.12 13.24 -4.30
N GLU A 144 1.65 14.41 -3.88
CA GLU A 144 2.42 15.40 -3.13
C GLU A 144 2.81 14.82 -1.76
N LYS A 145 1.84 14.29 -1.02
CA LYS A 145 2.09 13.59 0.26
C LYS A 145 3.06 12.42 0.09
N VAL A 146 2.88 11.60 -0.94
CA VAL A 146 3.79 10.45 -1.19
C VAL A 146 5.24 10.91 -1.31
N ALA A 147 5.51 12.03 -1.99
CA ALA A 147 6.87 12.57 -2.09
C ALA A 147 7.43 12.98 -0.71
N GLU A 148 6.61 13.60 0.15
CA GLU A 148 7.00 14.00 1.51
C GLU A 148 7.24 12.80 2.42
N TYR A 149 6.34 11.79 2.39
CA TYR A 149 6.48 10.59 3.20
C TYR A 149 7.63 9.70 2.73
N ALA A 150 7.89 9.60 1.43
CA ALA A 150 9.05 8.87 0.90
C ALA A 150 10.38 9.47 1.42
N ALA A 151 10.45 10.79 1.61
CA ALA A 151 11.60 11.49 2.17
C ALA A 151 11.84 11.20 3.68
N THR A 152 10.90 10.55 4.37
CA THR A 152 11.10 10.12 5.77
C THR A 152 11.97 8.88 5.89
N GLY A 153 12.05 8.08 4.83
CA GLY A 153 12.72 6.78 4.82
C GLY A 153 11.80 5.61 5.14
N VAL A 154 10.47 5.81 5.13
CA VAL A 154 9.48 4.72 5.28
C VAL A 154 9.65 3.68 4.17
N ASP A 155 9.43 2.39 4.50
CA ASP A 155 9.64 1.29 3.54
C ASP A 155 8.50 1.20 2.52
N TYR A 156 7.26 1.41 2.97
CA TYR A 156 6.05 1.27 2.18
C TYR A 156 5.13 2.47 2.31
N ILE A 157 4.40 2.77 1.23
CA ILE A 157 3.31 3.74 1.23
C ILE A 157 2.12 3.11 0.53
N SER A 158 1.05 2.84 1.26
CA SER A 158 -0.18 2.31 0.66
C SER A 158 -1.11 3.43 0.17
N VAL A 159 -1.59 3.25 -1.05
CA VAL A 159 -2.39 4.25 -1.76
C VAL A 159 -3.70 3.65 -2.24
N GLY A 160 -4.77 3.89 -1.49
CA GLY A 160 -6.11 3.37 -1.83
C GLY A 160 -6.67 3.93 -3.14
N ARG A 161 -6.33 5.18 -3.46
CA ARG A 161 -6.78 5.88 -4.69
C ARG A 161 -6.38 5.17 -5.97
N LEU A 162 -5.34 4.34 -5.97
CA LEU A 162 -4.93 3.54 -7.12
C LEU A 162 -6.05 2.62 -7.62
N THR A 163 -6.92 2.16 -6.73
CA THR A 163 -7.92 1.14 -7.06
C THR A 163 -9.36 1.56 -6.82
N HIS A 164 -9.63 2.51 -5.92
CA HIS A 164 -11.00 2.96 -5.64
C HIS A 164 -11.39 4.28 -6.34
N SER A 165 -10.42 5.09 -6.82
CA SER A 165 -10.67 6.38 -7.48
C SER A 165 -9.97 6.45 -8.84
N VAL A 166 -10.19 5.42 -9.65
CA VAL A 166 -9.53 5.25 -10.94
C VAL A 166 -10.13 6.20 -11.97
N LYS A 167 -9.27 7.01 -12.61
CA LYS A 167 -9.61 7.68 -13.86
C LYS A 167 -9.25 6.77 -15.02
N ALA A 168 -10.26 6.33 -15.78
CA ALA A 168 -10.05 5.47 -16.94
C ALA A 168 -9.14 6.17 -17.98
N PHE A 169 -8.26 5.40 -18.62
CA PHE A 169 -7.46 5.89 -19.73
C PHE A 169 -8.34 5.98 -20.99
N ASP A 170 -8.22 7.09 -21.71
CA ASP A 170 -9.01 7.30 -22.92
C ASP A 170 -8.36 6.58 -24.11
N PHE A 171 -9.01 5.53 -24.61
CA PHE A 171 -8.60 4.80 -25.80
C PHE A 171 -9.57 5.05 -26.97
N SER A 172 -9.01 5.18 -28.16
CA SER A 172 -9.75 5.22 -29.42
C SER A 172 -9.30 4.05 -30.28
N LEU A 173 -10.26 3.28 -30.81
CA LEU A 173 -10.00 2.22 -31.78
C LEU A 173 -10.45 2.64 -33.16
N ARG A 174 -9.54 2.59 -34.15
CA ARG A 174 -9.86 2.84 -35.56
C ARG A 174 -9.54 1.60 -36.38
N VAL A 175 -10.48 1.20 -37.23
CA VAL A 175 -10.25 0.17 -38.26
C VAL A 175 -9.75 0.85 -39.53
N VAL A 176 -8.53 0.54 -39.94
CA VAL A 176 -7.92 1.08 -41.16
C VAL A 176 -7.98 -0.02 -42.24
N LYS A 177 -8.62 0.28 -43.36
CA LYS A 177 -8.65 -0.63 -44.53
C LYS A 177 -7.32 -0.47 -45.30
N GLY A 178 -6.53 -1.54 -45.37
CA GLY A 178 -5.43 -1.72 -46.33
C GLY A 178 -4.24 -0.75 -46.13
N GLY A 179 -3.49 -0.87 -45.05
CA GLY A 179 -2.16 -0.28 -44.88
C GLY A 179 -1.26 -1.22 -44.10
N SER A 180 0.05 -1.21 -44.39
CA SER A 180 1.02 -1.92 -43.58
C SER A 180 0.99 -1.43 -42.12
N PRO A 181 1.14 -2.29 -41.12
CA PRO A 181 1.21 -1.87 -39.70
C PRO A 181 2.30 -0.81 -39.41
N ALA A 182 3.30 -0.69 -40.27
CA ALA A 182 4.40 0.24 -40.11
C ALA A 182 4.03 1.72 -40.42
N ASP A 183 2.94 1.96 -41.17
CA ASP A 183 2.59 3.32 -41.63
C ASP A 183 1.71 4.11 -40.63
N ASN A 184 1.40 3.52 -39.46
CA ASN A 184 0.44 4.08 -38.51
C ASN A 184 1.01 4.43 -37.11
N LEU A 185 2.34 4.48 -36.97
CA LEU A 185 3.01 4.98 -35.75
C LEU A 185 3.39 6.45 -35.93
N VAL A 186 2.44 7.35 -35.64
CA VAL A 186 2.69 8.77 -35.41
C VAL A 186 2.28 9.11 -33.99
#